data_fdbefe8c339ba82a26976192e4a3eb4d
#
_entry.id   fdbefe8c339ba82a26976192e4a3eb4d
#
_cell.length_a   1.000
_cell.length_b   1.000
_cell.length_c   1.000
_cell.angle_alpha   90.00
_cell.angle_beta   90.00
_cell.angle_gamma   90.00
#
_symmetry.space_group_name_H-M   'P 1'
#
loop_
_entity.id
_entity.type
_entity.pdbx_description
1 polymer ?
#
loop_
_entity_poly.entity_id
_entity_poly.type
_entity_poly.pdbx_seq_one_letter_code
_entity_poly.pdbx_strand_id
1 'polypeptide(L)'
;MARIKKLDLNDWDKDLREMTAADSGTPLEQGAMRMFAHTSEISKGLTAFAGSQKQNRSLPNRLVELVRLRVAFHNQCRSCMAIRYKDGQEDGITEDLVCSLEKPMEAENLSDAEKAAIQYGELFATNHLAINDDTYDNLRKYFSESEIVELSMTVAFFVGFGRLAASYHMVEELPESFQADEKETLTPWGNDSIIVR
;
A
#
# COMPACT_ATOMS: atom_id res chain seq x y z
N MET A 1 9.14 -18.70 2.85
CA MET A 1 10.35 -18.34 2.05
C MET A 1 9.88 -17.67 0.76
N ALA A 2 10.50 -16.55 0.38
CA ALA A 2 10.13 -15.82 -0.84
C ALA A 2 10.22 -16.72 -2.09
N ARG A 3 9.25 -16.57 -3.01
CA ARG A 3 9.14 -17.40 -4.24
C ARG A 3 10.08 -16.94 -5.36
N ILE A 4 10.53 -15.71 -5.30
CA ILE A 4 11.53 -15.14 -6.23
C ILE A 4 12.79 -14.85 -5.43
N LYS A 5 13.95 -15.17 -6.00
CA LYS A 5 15.24 -14.90 -5.36
C LYS A 5 15.37 -13.38 -5.10
N LYS A 6 15.63 -13.03 -3.86
CA LYS A 6 16.03 -11.65 -3.49
C LYS A 6 17.44 -11.40 -3.96
N LEU A 7 17.67 -10.36 -4.73
CA LEU A 7 19.02 -9.94 -5.12
C LEU A 7 19.72 -9.27 -3.95
N ASP A 8 21.00 -9.55 -3.80
CA ASP A 8 21.86 -8.79 -2.91
C ASP A 8 22.04 -7.37 -3.45
N LEU A 9 22.14 -6.38 -2.57
CA LEU A 9 22.19 -4.98 -2.96
C LEU A 9 23.34 -4.67 -3.95
N ASN A 10 24.45 -5.38 -3.85
CA ASN A 10 25.59 -5.23 -4.74
C ASN A 10 25.32 -5.70 -6.18
N ASP A 11 24.30 -6.52 -6.37
CA ASP A 11 23.88 -7.04 -7.68
C ASP A 11 22.84 -6.14 -8.37
N TRP A 12 22.39 -5.08 -7.69
CA TRP A 12 21.44 -4.15 -8.28
C TRP A 12 22.13 -3.19 -9.24
N ASP A 13 21.38 -2.76 -10.25
CA ASP A 13 21.78 -1.64 -11.11
C ASP A 13 22.03 -0.39 -10.26
N LYS A 14 23.12 0.34 -10.60
CA LYS A 14 23.56 1.50 -9.81
C LYS A 14 22.52 2.61 -9.76
N ASP A 15 21.92 2.93 -10.89
CA ASP A 15 20.93 4.02 -10.96
C ASP A 15 19.67 3.64 -10.20
N LEU A 16 19.24 2.37 -10.25
CA LEU A 16 18.11 1.87 -9.47
C LEU A 16 18.40 1.99 -7.96
N ARG A 17 19.61 1.67 -7.50
CA ARG A 17 20.01 1.85 -6.09
C ARG A 17 19.92 3.31 -5.66
N GLU A 18 20.44 4.22 -6.49
CA GLU A 18 20.38 5.66 -6.21
C GLU A 18 18.93 6.16 -6.19
N MET A 19 18.11 5.82 -7.18
CA MET A 19 16.71 6.22 -7.28
C MET A 19 15.86 5.76 -6.07
N THR A 20 16.16 4.58 -5.54
CA THR A 20 15.43 4.00 -4.41
C THR A 20 16.06 4.32 -3.05
N ALA A 21 17.18 5.02 -3.01
CA ALA A 21 17.99 5.24 -1.80
C ALA A 21 18.29 3.91 -1.04
N ALA A 22 18.45 2.81 -1.78
CA ALA A 22 18.51 1.47 -1.22
C ALA A 22 19.69 1.25 -0.28
N ASP A 23 20.82 1.96 -0.49
CA ASP A 23 22.02 1.86 0.36
C ASP A 23 21.80 2.33 1.81
N SER A 24 20.80 3.18 2.04
CA SER A 24 20.42 3.67 3.37
C SER A 24 19.22 2.94 3.97
N GLY A 25 18.61 2.02 3.22
CA GLY A 25 17.42 1.27 3.62
C GLY A 25 17.76 -0.04 4.32
N THR A 26 16.90 -0.43 5.26
CA THR A 26 16.90 -1.78 5.82
C THR A 26 16.42 -2.80 4.77
N PRO A 27 16.67 -4.13 4.96
CA PRO A 27 16.10 -5.15 4.08
C PRO A 27 14.58 -5.06 3.91
N LEU A 28 13.86 -4.67 4.96
CA LEU A 28 12.40 -4.48 4.92
C LEU A 28 12.03 -3.25 4.05
N GLU A 29 12.74 -2.12 4.18
CA GLU A 29 12.52 -0.92 3.38
C GLU A 29 12.89 -1.14 1.91
N GLN A 30 13.93 -1.93 1.62
CA GLN A 30 14.24 -2.36 0.26
C GLN A 30 13.09 -3.23 -0.31
N GLY A 31 12.41 -3.97 0.56
CA GLY A 31 11.15 -4.65 0.30
C GLY A 31 11.13 -5.48 -0.98
N ALA A 32 10.05 -5.38 -1.73
CA ALA A 32 9.85 -6.07 -3.00
C ALA A 32 10.84 -5.62 -4.09
N MET A 33 11.50 -4.45 -3.94
CA MET A 33 12.50 -3.97 -4.90
C MET A 33 13.69 -4.93 -5.01
N ARG A 34 14.00 -5.71 -3.95
CA ARG A 34 15.02 -6.78 -3.98
C ARG A 34 14.73 -7.85 -5.04
N MET A 35 13.48 -8.00 -5.44
CA MET A 35 13.05 -8.92 -6.50
C MET A 35 12.82 -8.18 -7.82
N PHE A 36 12.26 -6.96 -7.77
CA PHE A 36 12.05 -6.14 -8.97
C PHE A 36 13.36 -5.74 -9.64
N ALA A 37 14.46 -5.67 -8.90
CA ALA A 37 15.80 -5.37 -9.41
C ALA A 37 16.29 -6.38 -10.48
N HIS A 38 15.68 -7.56 -10.60
CA HIS A 38 15.90 -8.46 -11.74
C HIS A 38 15.53 -7.82 -13.10
N THR A 39 14.70 -6.78 -13.11
CA THR A 39 14.28 -6.05 -14.31
C THR A 39 14.50 -4.56 -14.11
N SER A 40 15.78 -4.16 -14.01
CA SER A 40 16.19 -2.82 -13.57
C SER A 40 15.53 -1.69 -14.35
N GLU A 41 15.45 -1.75 -15.68
CA GLU A 41 14.85 -0.69 -16.49
C GLU A 41 13.33 -0.52 -16.22
N ILE A 42 12.60 -1.63 -16.08
CA ILE A 42 11.18 -1.58 -15.72
C ILE A 42 11.02 -1.03 -14.30
N SER A 43 11.89 -1.44 -13.39
CA SER A 43 11.87 -1.01 -11.98
C SER A 43 12.22 0.46 -11.80
N LYS A 44 13.10 1.02 -12.62
CA LYS A 44 13.35 2.48 -12.68
C LYS A 44 12.07 3.23 -13.08
N GLY A 45 11.37 2.76 -14.12
CA GLY A 45 10.07 3.33 -14.54
C GLY A 45 9.02 3.27 -13.43
N LEU A 46 8.93 2.14 -12.73
CA LEU A 46 8.05 1.96 -11.58
C LEU A 46 8.40 2.92 -10.43
N THR A 47 9.68 3.05 -10.11
CA THR A 47 10.18 3.95 -9.06
C THR A 47 9.89 5.42 -9.42
N ALA A 48 10.08 5.80 -10.68
CA ALA A 48 9.76 7.14 -11.15
C ALA A 48 8.25 7.44 -11.04
N PHE A 49 7.39 6.49 -11.39
CA PHE A 49 5.94 6.62 -11.25
C PHE A 49 5.52 6.75 -9.78
N ALA A 50 6.00 5.87 -8.90
CA ALA A 50 5.71 5.93 -7.46
C ALA A 50 6.23 7.23 -6.82
N GLY A 51 7.41 7.67 -7.20
CA GLY A 51 7.98 8.95 -6.78
C GLY A 51 7.15 10.13 -7.23
N SER A 52 6.69 10.14 -8.48
CA SER A 52 5.80 11.17 -9.03
C SER A 52 4.47 11.24 -8.27
N GLN A 53 3.87 10.08 -7.98
CA GLN A 53 2.64 10.02 -7.16
C GLN A 53 2.85 10.61 -5.76
N LYS A 54 3.99 10.34 -5.12
CA LYS A 54 4.29 10.86 -3.78
C LYS A 54 4.56 12.38 -3.81
N GLN A 55 5.35 12.84 -4.79
CA GLN A 55 5.78 14.25 -4.87
C GLN A 55 4.65 15.21 -5.29
N ASN A 56 3.72 14.74 -6.12
CA ASN A 56 2.64 15.57 -6.67
C ASN A 56 1.27 15.26 -6.04
N ARG A 57 1.27 14.57 -4.91
CA ARG A 57 0.06 14.19 -4.18
C ARG A 57 -0.70 15.43 -3.69
N SER A 58 -2.00 15.49 -3.97
CA SER A 58 -2.95 16.44 -3.41
C SER A 58 -3.79 15.85 -2.28
N LEU A 59 -4.00 14.53 -2.29
CA LEU A 59 -4.71 13.82 -1.24
C LEU A 59 -3.90 13.77 0.06
N PRO A 60 -4.53 13.90 1.25
CA PRO A 60 -3.85 13.76 2.54
C PRO A 60 -3.14 12.40 2.68
N ASN A 61 -1.93 12.38 3.26
CA ASN A 61 -1.19 11.15 3.51
C ASN A 61 -1.99 10.16 4.37
N ARG A 62 -2.71 10.67 5.36
CA ARG A 62 -3.63 9.90 6.21
C ARG A 62 -4.67 9.16 5.36
N LEU A 63 -5.35 9.82 4.44
CA LEU A 63 -6.36 9.20 3.59
C LEU A 63 -5.74 8.11 2.71
N VAL A 64 -4.61 8.40 2.09
CA VAL A 64 -3.90 7.44 1.22
C VAL A 64 -3.46 6.21 2.01
N GLU A 65 -2.96 6.39 3.24
CA GLU A 65 -2.52 5.28 4.09
C GLU A 65 -3.69 4.40 4.54
N LEU A 66 -4.84 4.98 4.89
CA LEU A 66 -6.06 4.23 5.23
C LEU A 66 -6.53 3.37 4.06
N VAL A 67 -6.62 3.95 2.87
CA VAL A 67 -6.98 3.22 1.64
C VAL A 67 -5.97 2.12 1.34
N ARG A 68 -4.66 2.42 1.46
CA ARG A 68 -3.59 1.45 1.25
C ARG A 68 -3.73 0.23 2.17
N LEU A 69 -3.97 0.46 3.46
CA LEU A 69 -4.11 -0.63 4.45
C LEU A 69 -5.35 -1.48 4.19
N ARG A 70 -6.48 -0.86 3.82
CA ARG A 70 -7.70 -1.60 3.45
C ARG A 70 -7.49 -2.43 2.18
N VAL A 71 -6.84 -1.88 1.16
CA VAL A 71 -6.46 -2.61 -0.06
C VAL A 71 -5.46 -3.73 0.25
N ALA A 72 -4.47 -3.48 1.14
CA ALA A 72 -3.50 -4.50 1.55
C ALA A 72 -4.17 -5.71 2.20
N PHE A 73 -5.21 -5.50 3.01
CA PHE A 73 -6.06 -6.55 3.57
C PHE A 73 -6.72 -7.39 2.47
N HIS A 74 -7.38 -6.77 1.51
CA HIS A 74 -8.04 -7.51 0.41
C HIS A 74 -7.05 -8.23 -0.51
N ASN A 75 -5.85 -7.70 -0.66
CA ASN A 75 -4.77 -8.35 -1.40
C ASN A 75 -4.09 -9.48 -0.61
N GLN A 76 -4.31 -9.58 0.71
CA GLN A 76 -3.54 -10.44 1.64
C GLN A 76 -2.02 -10.24 1.48
N CYS A 77 -1.61 -8.99 1.22
CA CYS A 77 -0.20 -8.61 1.11
C CYS A 77 0.39 -8.41 2.50
N ARG A 78 1.01 -9.45 3.06
CA ARG A 78 1.50 -9.47 4.45
C ARG A 78 2.50 -8.35 4.74
N SER A 79 3.45 -8.11 3.86
CA SER A 79 4.37 -6.98 4.00
C SER A 79 3.64 -5.64 3.95
N CYS A 80 2.65 -5.49 3.04
CA CYS A 80 1.87 -4.27 2.94
C CYS A 80 0.99 -4.02 4.18
N MET A 81 0.53 -5.08 4.84
CA MET A 81 -0.25 -4.99 6.08
C MET A 81 0.61 -4.69 7.31
N ALA A 82 1.83 -5.24 7.35
CA ALA A 82 2.73 -5.08 8.51
C ALA A 82 3.36 -3.69 8.61
N ILE A 83 3.58 -3.00 7.49
CA ILE A 83 4.27 -1.70 7.48
C ILE A 83 3.31 -0.52 7.69
N ARG A 84 3.84 0.54 8.34
CA ARG A 84 3.24 1.88 8.43
C ARG A 84 4.23 2.88 7.87
N TYR A 85 3.78 3.76 6.99
CA TYR A 85 4.63 4.82 6.48
C TYR A 85 4.68 5.99 7.46
N LYS A 86 5.89 6.51 7.68
CA LYS A 86 6.15 7.61 8.62
C LYS A 86 5.32 8.85 8.30
N ASP A 87 5.20 9.24 7.05
CA ASP A 87 4.39 10.38 6.62
C ASP A 87 2.89 10.22 6.92
N GLY A 88 2.37 8.99 6.85
CA GLY A 88 1.01 8.68 7.30
C GLY A 88 0.84 8.85 8.80
N GLN A 89 1.82 8.39 9.61
CA GLN A 89 1.78 8.57 11.06
C GLN A 89 1.88 10.04 11.47
N GLU A 90 2.75 10.81 10.82
CA GLU A 90 2.87 12.25 11.03
C GLU A 90 1.57 12.99 10.69
N ASP A 91 0.76 12.43 9.78
CA ASP A 91 -0.59 12.92 9.39
C ASP A 91 -1.73 12.23 10.18
N GLY A 92 -1.43 11.66 11.35
CA GLY A 92 -2.40 11.21 12.34
C GLY A 92 -2.88 9.76 12.21
N ILE A 93 -2.17 8.90 11.49
CA ILE A 93 -2.43 7.44 11.55
C ILE A 93 -1.95 6.90 12.89
N THR A 94 -2.87 6.31 13.65
CA THR A 94 -2.63 5.57 14.90
C THR A 94 -3.12 4.14 14.74
N GLU A 95 -2.65 3.21 15.59
CA GLU A 95 -3.13 1.82 15.55
C GLU A 95 -4.63 1.72 15.88
N ASP A 96 -5.15 2.57 16.77
CA ASP A 96 -6.60 2.65 17.03
C ASP A 96 -7.39 3.01 15.77
N LEU A 97 -6.86 3.94 14.97
CA LEU A 97 -7.47 4.30 13.69
C LEU A 97 -7.35 3.16 12.67
N VAL A 98 -6.24 2.42 12.67
CA VAL A 98 -6.08 1.23 11.82
C VAL A 98 -7.08 0.14 12.20
N CYS A 99 -7.37 -0.05 13.50
CA CYS A 99 -8.41 -0.97 13.96
C CYS A 99 -9.81 -0.61 13.42
N SER A 100 -10.08 0.68 13.20
CA SER A 100 -11.35 1.13 12.60
C SER A 100 -11.55 0.65 11.16
N LEU A 101 -10.48 0.24 10.48
CA LEU A 101 -10.55 -0.34 9.14
C LEU A 101 -11.16 -1.75 9.11
N GLU A 102 -11.39 -2.39 10.24
CA GLU A 102 -12.15 -3.65 10.29
C GLU A 102 -13.59 -3.43 9.79
N LYS A 103 -14.22 -2.33 10.23
CA LYS A 103 -15.57 -1.93 9.84
C LYS A 103 -15.62 -0.43 9.52
N PRO A 104 -15.01 0.00 8.43
CA PRO A 104 -14.78 1.43 8.20
C PRO A 104 -16.07 2.24 8.10
N MET A 105 -17.16 1.65 7.61
CA MET A 105 -18.45 2.36 7.48
C MET A 105 -19.12 2.62 8.84
N GLU A 106 -18.83 1.83 9.87
CA GLU A 106 -19.34 1.97 11.23
C GLU A 106 -18.46 2.88 12.12
N ALA A 107 -17.24 3.17 11.69
CA ALA A 107 -16.24 3.89 12.47
C ALA A 107 -16.60 5.39 12.64
N GLU A 108 -16.58 5.88 13.88
CA GLU A 108 -16.89 7.28 14.20
C GLU A 108 -15.67 8.21 14.00
N ASN A 109 -14.45 7.66 14.02
CA ASN A 109 -13.19 8.39 13.88
C ASN A 109 -12.70 8.51 12.43
N LEU A 110 -13.51 8.05 11.46
CA LEU A 110 -13.30 8.24 10.03
C LEU A 110 -14.30 9.27 9.49
N SER A 111 -13.79 10.25 8.75
CA SER A 111 -14.64 11.22 8.04
C SER A 111 -15.40 10.56 6.88
N ASP A 112 -16.47 11.18 6.41
CA ASP A 112 -17.25 10.69 5.27
C ASP A 112 -16.41 10.65 3.98
N ALA A 113 -15.47 11.58 3.81
CA ALA A 113 -14.51 11.57 2.70
C ALA A 113 -13.60 10.33 2.76
N GLU A 114 -13.05 10.01 3.94
CA GLU A 114 -12.22 8.82 4.14
C GLU A 114 -13.03 7.54 3.90
N LYS A 115 -14.26 7.47 4.40
CA LYS A 115 -15.17 6.33 4.15
C LYS A 115 -15.45 6.14 2.67
N ALA A 116 -15.73 7.21 1.93
CA ALA A 116 -15.96 7.16 0.49
C ALA A 116 -14.73 6.66 -0.28
N ALA A 117 -13.53 7.15 0.05
CA ALA A 117 -12.28 6.71 -0.56
C ALA A 117 -11.94 5.24 -0.24
N ILE A 118 -12.13 4.82 1.03
CA ILE A 118 -11.94 3.42 1.47
C ILE A 118 -12.91 2.49 0.74
N GLN A 119 -14.20 2.85 0.65
CA GLN A 119 -15.20 2.08 -0.07
C GLN A 119 -14.86 1.93 -1.55
N TYR A 120 -14.41 3.00 -2.20
CA TYR A 120 -13.95 2.93 -3.59
C TYR A 120 -12.76 1.97 -3.74
N GLY A 121 -11.75 2.07 -2.88
CA GLY A 121 -10.59 1.17 -2.87
C GLY A 121 -10.97 -0.30 -2.65
N GLU A 122 -11.92 -0.56 -1.75
CA GLU A 122 -12.45 -1.90 -1.49
C GLU A 122 -13.20 -2.47 -2.70
N LEU A 123 -14.10 -1.69 -3.31
CA LEU A 123 -14.80 -2.10 -4.53
C LEU A 123 -13.82 -2.40 -5.66
N PHE A 124 -12.82 -1.52 -5.86
CA PHE A 124 -11.81 -1.73 -6.89
C PHE A 124 -10.99 -3.01 -6.66
N ALA A 125 -10.67 -3.31 -5.41
CA ALA A 125 -9.91 -4.51 -5.06
C ALA A 125 -10.74 -5.81 -5.13
N THR A 126 -12.06 -5.75 -4.89
CA THR A 126 -12.88 -6.96 -4.72
C THR A 126 -13.89 -7.19 -5.84
N ASN A 127 -14.53 -6.12 -6.33
CA ASN A 127 -15.59 -6.18 -7.34
C ASN A 127 -15.67 -4.89 -8.16
N HIS A 128 -14.67 -4.61 -8.97
CA HIS A 128 -14.61 -3.39 -9.78
C HIS A 128 -15.80 -3.20 -10.75
N LEU A 129 -16.49 -4.28 -11.12
CA LEU A 129 -17.68 -4.20 -11.97
C LEU A 129 -18.90 -3.59 -11.25
N ALA A 130 -18.86 -3.48 -9.92
CA ALA A 130 -19.88 -2.79 -9.14
C ALA A 130 -19.63 -1.26 -9.04
N ILE A 131 -18.49 -0.77 -9.51
CA ILE A 131 -18.21 0.67 -9.60
C ILE A 131 -19.07 1.25 -10.73
N ASN A 132 -19.91 2.20 -10.39
CA ASN A 132 -20.89 2.82 -11.29
C ASN A 132 -20.96 4.35 -11.07
N ASP A 133 -21.89 5.02 -11.72
CA ASP A 133 -22.05 6.46 -11.62
C ASP A 133 -22.33 6.92 -10.18
N ASP A 134 -23.14 6.17 -9.40
CA ASP A 134 -23.41 6.50 -7.99
C ASP A 134 -22.13 6.49 -7.15
N THR A 135 -21.18 5.61 -7.45
CA THR A 135 -19.88 5.56 -6.77
C THR A 135 -19.10 6.86 -7.02
N TYR A 136 -19.03 7.30 -8.27
CA TYR A 136 -18.37 8.56 -8.62
C TYR A 136 -19.11 9.79 -8.11
N ASP A 137 -20.44 9.78 -8.13
CA ASP A 137 -21.24 10.88 -7.57
C ASP A 137 -21.06 10.99 -6.05
N ASN A 138 -20.85 9.87 -5.37
CA ASN A 138 -20.49 9.90 -3.95
C ASN A 138 -19.09 10.49 -3.73
N LEU A 139 -18.09 10.11 -4.53
CA LEU A 139 -16.73 10.68 -4.44
C LEU A 139 -16.72 12.18 -4.73
N ARG A 140 -17.49 12.67 -5.71
CA ARG A 140 -17.60 14.10 -6.08
C ARG A 140 -18.15 14.99 -4.95
N LYS A 141 -18.76 14.43 -3.92
CA LYS A 141 -19.19 15.18 -2.74
C LYS A 141 -18.00 15.69 -1.92
N TYR A 142 -16.85 15.02 -2.04
CA TYR A 142 -15.68 15.25 -1.18
C TYR A 142 -14.41 15.58 -1.95
N PHE A 143 -14.33 15.19 -3.22
CA PHE A 143 -13.11 15.28 -4.04
C PHE A 143 -13.40 15.93 -5.39
N SER A 144 -12.44 16.72 -5.86
CA SER A 144 -12.40 17.21 -7.23
C SER A 144 -12.13 16.07 -8.23
N GLU A 145 -12.40 16.28 -9.52
CA GLU A 145 -12.10 15.30 -10.57
C GLU A 145 -10.60 14.92 -10.59
N SER A 146 -9.71 15.89 -10.31
CA SER A 146 -8.27 15.63 -10.22
C SER A 146 -7.92 14.68 -9.07
N GLU A 147 -8.49 14.91 -7.88
CA GLU A 147 -8.29 14.07 -6.71
C GLU A 147 -8.90 12.66 -6.88
N ILE A 148 -10.05 12.55 -7.57
CA ILE A 148 -10.65 11.26 -7.92
C ILE A 148 -9.73 10.48 -8.85
N VAL A 149 -9.14 11.12 -9.86
CA VAL A 149 -8.17 10.47 -10.76
C VAL A 149 -6.91 10.06 -10.00
N GLU A 150 -6.38 10.92 -9.12
CA GLU A 150 -5.24 10.61 -8.25
C GLU A 150 -5.54 9.39 -7.35
N LEU A 151 -6.71 9.38 -6.69
CA LEU A 151 -7.17 8.26 -5.87
C LEU A 151 -7.24 6.97 -6.70
N SER A 152 -7.82 7.05 -7.90
CA SER A 152 -7.99 5.89 -8.78
C SER A 152 -6.66 5.29 -9.22
N MET A 153 -5.69 6.14 -9.61
CA MET A 153 -4.34 5.71 -9.98
C MET A 153 -3.60 5.09 -8.78
N THR A 154 -3.77 5.69 -7.60
CA THR A 154 -3.17 5.22 -6.34
C THR A 154 -3.75 3.85 -5.94
N VAL A 155 -5.07 3.69 -6.00
CA VAL A 155 -5.74 2.41 -5.72
C VAL A 155 -5.31 1.33 -6.72
N ALA A 156 -5.27 1.65 -8.03
CA ALA A 156 -4.82 0.71 -9.06
C ALA A 156 -3.38 0.24 -8.81
N PHE A 157 -2.49 1.17 -8.41
CA PHE A 157 -1.12 0.85 -8.01
C PHE A 157 -1.09 -0.11 -6.81
N PHE A 158 -1.83 0.18 -5.75
CA PHE A 158 -1.88 -0.65 -4.54
C PHE A 158 -2.48 -2.03 -4.81
N VAL A 159 -3.52 -2.13 -5.62
CA VAL A 159 -4.12 -3.42 -5.98
C VAL A 159 -3.16 -4.23 -6.84
N GLY A 160 -2.62 -3.68 -7.91
CA GLY A 160 -1.73 -4.39 -8.83
C GLY A 160 -0.43 -4.84 -8.16
N PHE A 161 0.33 -3.89 -7.62
CA PHE A 161 1.64 -4.19 -7.01
C PHE A 161 1.52 -4.85 -5.63
N GLY A 162 0.45 -4.59 -4.90
CA GLY A 162 0.16 -5.30 -3.66
C GLY A 162 -0.11 -6.78 -3.88
N ARG A 163 -0.88 -7.16 -4.91
CA ARG A 163 -1.08 -8.56 -5.30
C ARG A 163 0.19 -9.22 -5.81
N LEU A 164 0.98 -8.48 -6.58
CA LEU A 164 2.29 -8.95 -7.03
C LEU A 164 3.20 -9.25 -5.83
N ALA A 165 3.31 -8.32 -4.88
CA ALA A 165 4.09 -8.50 -3.65
C ALA A 165 3.57 -9.67 -2.79
N ALA A 166 2.24 -9.81 -2.65
CA ALA A 166 1.62 -10.94 -1.98
C ALA A 166 2.00 -12.27 -2.64
N SER A 167 1.97 -12.32 -4.00
CA SER A 167 2.33 -13.52 -4.76
C SER A 167 3.80 -13.92 -4.60
N TYR A 168 4.70 -12.98 -4.28
CA TYR A 168 6.11 -13.25 -4.03
C TYR A 168 6.38 -13.80 -2.64
N HIS A 169 5.44 -13.69 -1.72
CA HIS A 169 5.48 -14.25 -0.37
C HIS A 169 6.76 -13.90 0.41
N MET A 170 7.06 -12.61 0.50
CA MET A 170 8.20 -12.10 1.23
C MET A 170 7.80 -11.81 2.69
N VAL A 171 8.05 -12.76 3.60
CA VAL A 171 7.57 -12.70 4.99
C VAL A 171 8.68 -12.81 6.04
N GLU A 172 9.90 -13.16 5.65
CA GLU A 172 10.96 -13.55 6.58
C GLU A 172 11.43 -12.39 7.48
N GLU A 173 11.29 -11.14 7.03
CA GLU A 173 11.66 -9.96 7.81
C GLU A 173 10.48 -9.30 8.54
N LEU A 174 9.28 -9.91 8.48
CA LEU A 174 8.06 -9.38 9.11
C LEU A 174 7.94 -9.85 10.56
N PRO A 175 7.12 -9.19 11.39
CA PRO A 175 6.73 -9.69 12.70
C PRO A 175 6.15 -11.10 12.61
N GLU A 176 6.32 -11.90 13.69
CA GLU A 176 5.90 -13.30 13.72
C GLU A 176 4.42 -13.48 13.38
N SER A 177 3.55 -12.55 13.79
CA SER A 177 2.13 -12.54 13.48
C SER A 177 1.83 -12.55 11.97
N PHE A 178 2.74 -12.02 11.14
CA PHE A 178 2.61 -12.01 9.68
C PHE A 178 3.34 -13.17 8.98
N GLN A 179 4.01 -14.05 9.72
CA GLN A 179 4.70 -15.23 9.19
C GLN A 179 3.85 -16.52 9.25
N ALA A 180 2.60 -16.44 9.73
CA ALA A 180 1.66 -17.55 9.82
C ALA A 180 1.42 -18.27 8.47
N ASP A 181 0.72 -19.41 8.49
CA ASP A 181 0.40 -20.22 7.30
C ASP A 181 -0.24 -19.33 6.19
N GLU A 182 0.15 -19.56 4.95
CA GLU A 182 -0.36 -18.84 3.77
C GLU A 182 -1.89 -18.93 3.62
N LYS A 183 -2.52 -19.95 4.17
CA LYS A 183 -3.97 -20.16 4.11
C LYS A 183 -4.74 -19.31 5.11
N GLU A 184 -4.06 -18.75 6.11
CA GLU A 184 -4.71 -17.88 7.09
C GLU A 184 -4.93 -16.49 6.51
N THR A 185 -6.16 -16.00 6.65
CA THR A 185 -6.49 -14.60 6.37
C THR A 185 -6.00 -13.74 7.54
N LEU A 186 -5.03 -12.88 7.26
CA LEU A 186 -4.50 -11.94 8.24
C LEU A 186 -5.12 -10.55 8.07
N THR A 187 -4.95 -9.73 9.10
CA THR A 187 -5.46 -8.35 9.14
C THR A 187 -4.32 -7.37 9.44
N PRO A 188 -4.36 -6.13 8.94
CA PRO A 188 -3.41 -5.09 9.33
C PRO A 188 -3.72 -4.48 10.71
N TRP A 189 -4.90 -4.73 11.26
CA TRP A 189 -5.34 -4.28 12.59
C TRP A 189 -5.18 -5.38 13.62
N GLY A 190 -4.86 -4.98 14.86
CA GLY A 190 -4.68 -5.92 15.97
C GLY A 190 -3.40 -6.76 15.93
N ASN A 191 -2.46 -6.41 15.05
CA ASN A 191 -1.16 -7.06 14.92
C ASN A 191 -0.02 -6.05 15.08
N ASP A 192 1.18 -6.55 15.38
CA ASP A 192 2.38 -5.74 15.42
C ASP A 192 2.64 -5.07 14.07
N SER A 193 3.12 -3.83 14.10
CA SER A 193 3.45 -3.09 12.89
C SER A 193 4.89 -2.57 12.92
N ILE A 194 5.45 -2.29 11.74
CA ILE A 194 6.80 -1.74 11.58
C ILE A 194 6.70 -0.41 10.85
N ILE A 195 7.31 0.62 11.44
CA ILE A 195 7.39 1.95 10.82
C ILE A 195 8.52 1.97 9.80
N VAL A 196 8.22 2.43 8.59
CA VAL A 196 9.19 2.65 7.50
C VAL A 196 9.13 4.09 7.00
N ARG A 197 10.20 4.51 6.31
CA ARG A 197 10.36 5.88 5.75
C ARG A 197 9.42 6.16 4.59
#